data_c35d9490d070c20dbe0f501cb67d2f24
#
_entry.id   c35d9490d070c20dbe0f501cb67d2f24
#
_cell.length_a   1.000
_cell.length_b   1.000
_cell.length_c   1.000
_cell.angle_alpha   90.00
_cell.angle_beta   90.00
_cell.angle_gamma   90.00
#
_symmetry.space_group_name_H-M   'P 1'
#
loop_
_entity.id
_entity.type
_entity.pdbx_description
1 polymer ?
#
loop_
_entity_poly.entity_id
_entity_poly.type
_entity_poly.pdbx_seq_one_letter_code
_entity_poly.pdbx_strand_id
1 'polypeptide(L)'
;EQQGKDVMRIYSHSSLCFLLEELASLFRKNTESLVNFLIQAYDCGDSYEYQTKTAGRDRIRRLCLNFFGGTNPDFMQDTFDDKLLSQGYSSRTFYVFANKNRKSVFCLPELTETQKLHRKELAEHVVKLTRLYGQVKIDSDTWNWLREWWEDYEMHPEKRASKSAKLEAYYARKQLHVMKVAMAMHFGESLDPNIPRSTFVRAMEFLANEEKTMHLALTLDAKNPLADTSRKLLAYLSQAGKKNFVDLLVEFIGSVRKSELEEILETLQTTGQIVATQERDEHTNDAVMFYKIK
;
A
#
# COMPACT_ATOMS: atom_id res chain seq x y z
N GLU A 1 -33.03 43.35 -25.51
CA GLU A 1 -31.68 43.51 -24.90
C GLU A 1 -31.75 43.08 -23.44
N GLN A 2 -31.51 41.78 -23.18
CA GLN A 2 -31.32 41.29 -21.81
C GLN A 2 -29.84 41.28 -21.57
N GLN A 3 -29.32 42.27 -20.84
CA GLN A 3 -28.00 42.25 -20.25
C GLN A 3 -27.95 41.08 -19.26
N GLY A 4 -27.15 40.04 -19.61
CA GLY A 4 -26.86 38.93 -18.73
C GLY A 4 -26.17 39.44 -17.47
N LYS A 5 -26.86 39.36 -16.34
CA LYS A 5 -26.27 39.53 -15.02
C LYS A 5 -25.27 38.38 -14.86
N ASP A 6 -23.99 38.71 -14.81
CA ASP A 6 -22.92 37.76 -14.37
C ASP A 6 -23.27 37.29 -12.95
N VAL A 7 -23.86 36.11 -12.86
CA VAL A 7 -24.19 35.51 -11.56
C VAL A 7 -22.88 34.88 -11.05
N MET A 8 -22.24 35.57 -10.12
CA MET A 8 -21.10 35.05 -9.39
C MET A 8 -21.52 33.80 -8.63
N ARG A 9 -21.10 32.62 -9.11
CA ARG A 9 -21.34 31.35 -8.41
C ARG A 9 -20.22 31.09 -7.43
N ILE A 10 -20.53 31.14 -6.14
CA ILE A 10 -19.57 30.75 -5.09
C ILE A 10 -19.59 29.23 -4.97
N TYR A 11 -18.46 28.59 -5.24
CA TYR A 11 -18.26 27.17 -5.05
C TYR A 11 -17.49 26.93 -3.74
N SER A 12 -18.14 26.31 -2.77
CA SER A 12 -17.51 25.95 -1.49
C SER A 12 -17.17 24.46 -1.48
N HIS A 13 -15.93 24.13 -1.16
CA HIS A 13 -15.46 22.74 -1.03
C HIS A 13 -14.42 22.62 0.08
N SER A 14 -14.21 21.40 0.56
CA SER A 14 -13.19 21.04 1.56
C SER A 14 -12.17 20.12 0.90
N SER A 15 -11.16 20.70 0.24
CA SER A 15 -10.09 19.95 -0.40
C SER A 15 -8.83 20.02 0.44
N LEU A 16 -8.24 18.86 0.71
CA LEU A 16 -7.01 18.71 1.48
C LEU A 16 -6.06 17.73 0.77
N CYS A 17 -4.76 17.99 0.91
CA CYS A 17 -3.71 17.07 0.50
C CYS A 17 -2.78 16.83 1.69
N PHE A 18 -2.70 15.59 2.14
CA PHE A 18 -1.75 15.17 3.17
C PHE A 18 -0.49 14.62 2.51
N LEU A 19 0.64 15.23 2.83
CA LEU A 19 1.97 14.73 2.48
C LEU A 19 2.65 14.30 3.77
N LEU A 20 2.85 13.00 3.95
CA LEU A 20 3.40 12.41 5.16
C LEU A 20 4.72 11.73 4.84
N GLU A 21 5.79 12.19 5.44
CA GLU A 21 7.10 11.52 5.34
C GLU A 21 7.01 10.11 5.90
N GLU A 22 6.21 9.94 6.98
CA GLU A 22 5.97 8.66 7.59
C GLU A 22 4.49 8.47 7.94
N LEU A 23 3.88 7.44 7.36
CA LEU A 23 2.48 7.08 7.54
C LEU A 23 2.12 6.81 9.00
N ALA A 24 3.08 6.27 9.77
CA ALA A 24 2.95 5.99 11.19
C ALA A 24 2.48 7.19 12.00
N SER A 25 2.83 8.41 11.60
CA SER A 25 2.43 9.63 12.31
C SER A 25 0.91 9.83 12.33
N LEU A 26 0.21 9.40 11.30
CA LEU A 26 -1.23 9.54 11.15
C LEU A 26 -2.01 8.43 11.87
N PHE A 27 -1.51 7.20 11.84
CA PHE A 27 -2.24 6.00 12.29
C PHE A 27 -1.96 5.57 13.73
N ARG A 28 -1.32 6.41 14.56
CA ARG A 28 -0.96 6.06 15.95
C ARG A 28 -2.15 5.84 16.90
N LYS A 29 -3.29 6.48 16.62
CA LYS A 29 -4.49 6.40 17.48
C LYS A 29 -5.74 6.33 16.60
N ASN A 30 -6.74 5.55 17.05
CA ASN A 30 -8.04 5.43 16.35
C ASN A 30 -7.94 5.00 14.87
N THR A 31 -7.06 4.06 14.56
CA THR A 31 -6.79 3.58 13.20
C THR A 31 -8.08 3.19 12.47
N GLU A 32 -8.98 2.44 13.10
CA GLU A 32 -10.24 1.99 12.48
C GLU A 32 -11.15 3.17 12.10
N SER A 33 -11.32 4.15 12.98
CA SER A 33 -12.14 5.34 12.69
C SER A 33 -11.55 6.18 11.55
N LEU A 34 -10.22 6.31 11.53
CA LEU A 34 -9.53 7.03 10.47
C LEU A 34 -9.63 6.28 9.14
N VAL A 35 -9.45 4.98 9.12
CA VAL A 35 -9.60 4.15 7.92
C VAL A 35 -11.02 4.27 7.35
N ASN A 36 -12.05 4.19 8.21
CA ASN A 36 -13.44 4.37 7.79
C ASN A 36 -13.70 5.76 7.20
N PHE A 37 -13.11 6.81 7.78
CA PHE A 37 -13.16 8.16 7.22
C PHE A 37 -12.49 8.24 5.84
N LEU A 38 -11.28 7.68 5.69
CA LEU A 38 -10.54 7.67 4.42
C LEU A 38 -11.29 6.90 3.32
N ILE A 39 -11.94 5.79 3.67
CA ILE A 39 -12.79 5.02 2.76
C ILE A 39 -13.94 5.89 2.23
N GLN A 40 -14.62 6.62 3.10
CA GLN A 40 -15.73 7.51 2.69
C GLN A 40 -15.24 8.75 1.94
N ALA A 41 -14.10 9.30 2.34
CA ALA A 41 -13.49 10.46 1.69
C ALA A 41 -13.05 10.19 0.24
N TYR A 42 -12.70 8.95 -0.09
CA TYR A 42 -12.29 8.55 -1.45
C TYR A 42 -13.36 8.79 -2.52
N ASP A 43 -14.63 8.65 -2.16
CA ASP A 43 -15.75 8.76 -3.08
C ASP A 43 -16.17 10.23 -3.34
N CYS A 44 -15.49 11.21 -2.70
CA CYS A 44 -15.70 12.65 -2.88
C CYS A 44 -17.18 13.07 -2.77
N GLY A 45 -17.90 12.55 -1.77
CA GLY A 45 -19.32 12.81 -1.55
C GLY A 45 -19.64 14.28 -1.24
N ASP A 46 -20.89 14.67 -1.47
CA ASP A 46 -21.36 16.05 -1.24
C ASP A 46 -21.29 16.49 0.22
N SER A 47 -21.42 15.57 1.15
CA SER A 47 -21.25 15.85 2.58
C SER A 47 -20.77 14.63 3.35
N TYR A 48 -19.89 14.89 4.32
CA TYR A 48 -19.52 13.97 5.38
C TYR A 48 -19.95 14.55 6.71
N GLU A 49 -20.65 13.77 7.53
CA GLU A 49 -21.12 14.18 8.84
C GLU A 49 -20.49 13.32 9.92
N TYR A 50 -19.95 13.97 10.92
CA TYR A 50 -19.41 13.34 12.11
C TYR A 50 -20.10 13.87 13.35
N GLN A 51 -20.64 12.98 14.15
CA GLN A 51 -21.36 13.35 15.37
C GLN A 51 -20.79 12.60 16.57
N THR A 52 -20.47 13.34 17.61
CA THR A 52 -20.07 12.77 18.90
C THR A 52 -21.03 13.24 19.99
N LYS A 53 -21.12 12.44 21.07
CA LYS A 53 -21.98 12.77 22.23
C LYS A 53 -21.57 14.08 22.92
N THR A 54 -20.29 14.46 22.82
CA THR A 54 -19.71 15.59 23.57
C THR A 54 -19.38 16.79 22.69
N ALA A 55 -19.04 16.63 21.41
CA ALA A 55 -18.59 17.71 20.56
C ALA A 55 -19.64 18.20 19.54
N GLY A 56 -20.86 17.60 19.55
CA GLY A 56 -21.91 17.99 18.63
C GLY A 56 -21.77 17.36 17.25
N ARG A 57 -22.23 18.09 16.22
CA ARG A 57 -22.27 17.62 14.82
C ARG A 57 -21.37 18.50 13.96
N ASP A 58 -20.36 17.88 13.38
CA ASP A 58 -19.50 18.50 12.37
C ASP A 58 -19.95 18.05 10.98
N ARG A 59 -19.93 18.96 10.02
CA ARG A 59 -20.30 18.69 8.64
C ARG A 59 -19.23 19.23 7.69
N ILE A 60 -18.62 18.33 6.92
CA ILE A 60 -17.67 18.67 5.86
C ILE A 60 -18.42 18.60 4.53
N ARG A 61 -18.37 19.67 3.74
CA ARG A 61 -19.07 19.74 2.44
C ARG A 61 -18.08 19.53 1.30
N ARG A 62 -18.46 18.72 0.31
CA ARG A 62 -17.68 18.44 -0.91
C ARG A 62 -16.24 18.09 -0.59
N LEU A 63 -16.11 17.05 0.22
CA LEU A 63 -14.82 16.55 0.67
C LEU A 63 -14.03 16.00 -0.53
N CYS A 64 -12.82 16.52 -0.72
CA CYS A 64 -11.85 15.97 -1.66
C CYS A 64 -10.52 15.79 -0.93
N LEU A 65 -10.17 14.55 -0.63
CA LEU A 65 -9.00 14.22 0.14
C LEU A 65 -7.98 13.50 -0.75
N ASN A 66 -6.80 14.10 -0.86
CA ASN A 66 -5.63 13.46 -1.42
C ASN A 66 -4.64 13.13 -0.31
N PHE A 67 -4.08 11.95 -0.41
CA PHE A 67 -3.21 11.41 0.62
C PHE A 67 -2.00 10.74 -0.04
N PHE A 68 -0.81 11.17 0.37
CA PHE A 68 0.46 10.59 -0.03
C PHE A 68 1.33 10.39 1.20
N GLY A 69 1.81 9.17 1.42
CA GLY A 69 2.62 8.85 2.58
C GLY A 69 3.65 7.76 2.30
N GLY A 70 4.82 7.92 2.90
CA GLY A 70 5.84 6.89 2.97
C GLY A 70 5.61 5.96 4.17
N THR A 71 6.00 4.71 4.04
CA THR A 71 5.95 3.75 5.14
C THR A 71 6.95 2.62 4.91
N ASN A 72 7.22 1.87 5.97
CA ASN A 72 7.98 0.64 5.88
C ASN A 72 7.07 -0.59 6.03
N PRO A 73 7.52 -1.76 5.57
CA PRO A 73 6.75 -2.99 5.68
C PRO A 73 6.33 -3.35 7.11
N ASP A 74 7.22 -3.20 8.07
CA ASP A 74 6.94 -3.59 9.47
C ASP A 74 5.76 -2.79 10.04
N PHE A 75 5.72 -1.48 9.78
CA PHE A 75 4.61 -0.64 10.20
C PHE A 75 3.27 -1.04 9.55
N MET A 76 3.31 -1.40 8.26
CA MET A 76 2.11 -1.88 7.57
C MET A 76 1.54 -3.13 8.25
N GLN A 77 2.40 -4.08 8.63
CA GLN A 77 1.99 -5.30 9.34
C GLN A 77 1.39 -5.01 10.71
N ASP A 78 2.05 -4.15 11.48
CA ASP A 78 1.66 -3.87 12.87
C ASP A 78 0.36 -3.04 12.94
N THR A 79 0.07 -2.26 11.89
CA THR A 79 -1.04 -1.29 11.90
C THR A 79 -2.26 -1.77 11.12
N PHE A 80 -2.05 -2.49 10.03
CA PHE A 80 -3.12 -2.92 9.14
C PHE A 80 -3.25 -4.44 9.18
N ASP A 81 -4.16 -4.92 10.01
CA ASP A 81 -4.55 -6.33 9.99
C ASP A 81 -5.33 -6.67 8.70
N ASP A 82 -5.46 -7.96 8.40
CA ASP A 82 -6.18 -8.44 7.23
C ASP A 82 -7.65 -7.95 7.21
N LYS A 83 -8.24 -7.71 8.38
CA LYS A 83 -9.60 -7.19 8.52
C LYS A 83 -9.69 -5.74 8.04
N LEU A 84 -8.79 -4.85 8.47
CA LEU A 84 -8.76 -3.46 8.03
C LEU A 84 -8.45 -3.33 6.54
N LEU A 85 -7.52 -4.15 6.04
CA LEU A 85 -7.22 -4.21 4.61
C LEU A 85 -8.43 -4.69 3.79
N SER A 86 -9.15 -5.70 4.27
CA SER A 86 -10.34 -6.25 3.59
C SER A 86 -11.57 -5.34 3.65
N GLN A 87 -11.66 -4.43 4.62
CA GLN A 87 -12.76 -3.47 4.77
C GLN A 87 -12.83 -2.40 3.67
N GLY A 88 -12.01 -2.50 2.63
CA GLY A 88 -12.08 -1.62 1.46
C GLY A 88 -11.03 -0.51 1.43
N TYR A 89 -10.14 -0.41 2.42
CA TYR A 89 -9.03 0.54 2.41
C TYR A 89 -8.03 0.22 1.30
N SER A 90 -7.61 -1.04 1.20
CA SER A 90 -6.69 -1.50 0.15
C SER A 90 -7.24 -1.31 -1.26
N SER A 91 -8.56 -1.42 -1.43
CA SER A 91 -9.21 -1.19 -2.74
C SER A 91 -9.18 0.26 -3.20
N ARG A 92 -8.90 1.20 -2.30
CA ARG A 92 -8.89 2.66 -2.52
C ARG A 92 -7.50 3.27 -2.42
N THR A 93 -6.50 2.45 -2.10
CA THR A 93 -5.13 2.89 -1.92
C THR A 93 -4.26 2.30 -3.02
N PHE A 94 -3.42 3.14 -3.61
CA PHE A 94 -2.43 2.74 -4.57
C PHE A 94 -1.07 2.59 -3.85
N TYR A 95 -0.52 1.37 -3.88
CA TYR A 95 0.74 1.07 -3.21
C TYR A 95 1.88 1.01 -4.21
N VAL A 96 2.93 1.77 -3.95
CA VAL A 96 4.17 1.70 -4.71
C VAL A 96 5.22 1.00 -3.85
N PHE A 97 5.75 -0.11 -4.34
CA PHE A 97 6.76 -0.88 -3.64
C PHE A 97 8.14 -0.66 -4.24
N ALA A 98 9.12 -0.35 -3.40
CA ALA A 98 10.52 -0.28 -3.78
C ALA A 98 11.39 -0.98 -2.73
N ASN A 99 12.20 -1.95 -3.16
CA ASN A 99 13.09 -2.69 -2.28
C ASN A 99 14.53 -2.15 -2.22
N LYS A 100 14.87 -1.23 -3.12
CA LYS A 100 16.21 -0.65 -3.21
C LYS A 100 16.15 0.82 -3.61
N ASN A 101 17.05 1.60 -3.06
CA ASN A 101 17.31 2.94 -3.55
C ASN A 101 17.94 2.86 -4.95
N ARG A 102 17.39 3.60 -5.91
CA ARG A 102 17.95 3.66 -7.28
C ARG A 102 19.32 4.32 -7.31
N LYS A 103 19.57 5.26 -6.40
CA LYS A 103 20.86 5.97 -6.26
C LYS A 103 21.19 6.11 -4.78
N SER A 104 22.44 5.83 -4.42
CA SER A 104 22.99 6.21 -3.13
C SER A 104 23.54 7.61 -3.24
N VAL A 105 23.00 8.53 -2.47
CA VAL A 105 23.42 9.93 -2.45
C VAL A 105 23.83 10.26 -1.02
N PHE A 106 25.10 10.59 -0.83
CA PHE A 106 25.63 10.97 0.49
C PHE A 106 25.05 12.29 1.00
N CYS A 107 24.92 13.25 0.09
CA CYS A 107 24.36 14.56 0.38
C CYS A 107 23.54 15.01 -0.82
N LEU A 108 22.39 15.63 -0.58
CA LEU A 108 21.60 16.20 -1.67
C LEU A 108 22.40 17.31 -2.35
N PRO A 109 22.65 17.22 -3.67
CA PRO A 109 23.34 18.28 -4.40
C PRO A 109 22.49 19.55 -4.43
N GLU A 110 23.15 20.70 -4.52
CA GLU A 110 22.46 21.94 -4.80
C GLU A 110 21.77 21.88 -6.17
N LEU A 111 20.61 22.52 -6.26
CA LEU A 111 19.86 22.59 -7.50
C LEU A 111 20.65 23.40 -8.53
N THR A 112 20.77 22.89 -9.73
CA THR A 112 21.29 23.65 -10.88
C THR A 112 20.34 24.79 -11.24
N GLU A 113 20.80 25.80 -11.96
CA GLU A 113 19.96 26.93 -12.41
C GLU A 113 18.77 26.44 -13.25
N THR A 114 18.97 25.44 -14.12
CA THR A 114 17.88 24.80 -14.87
C THR A 114 16.84 24.16 -13.96
N GLN A 115 17.26 23.46 -12.91
CA GLN A 115 16.34 22.85 -11.94
C GLN A 115 15.59 23.92 -11.12
N LYS A 116 16.24 25.02 -10.76
CA LYS A 116 15.59 26.14 -10.09
C LYS A 116 14.53 26.78 -10.99
N LEU A 117 14.82 26.93 -12.29
CA LEU A 117 13.86 27.44 -13.28
C LEU A 117 12.65 26.50 -13.39
N HIS A 118 12.86 25.20 -13.61
CA HIS A 118 11.77 24.21 -13.67
C HIS A 118 10.93 24.20 -12.41
N ARG A 119 11.55 24.33 -11.22
CA ARG A 119 10.80 24.44 -9.96
C ARG A 119 9.88 25.66 -9.93
N LYS A 120 10.35 26.79 -10.47
CA LYS A 120 9.54 28.01 -10.58
C LYS A 120 8.38 27.81 -11.54
N GLU A 121 8.61 27.24 -12.72
CA GLU A 121 7.60 26.95 -13.73
C GLU A 121 6.50 26.00 -13.19
N LEU A 122 6.91 24.95 -12.46
CA LEU A 122 5.98 24.04 -11.78
C LEU A 122 5.13 24.76 -10.72
N ALA A 123 5.73 25.65 -9.93
CA ALA A 123 5.00 26.42 -8.94
C ALA A 123 3.98 27.36 -9.60
N GLU A 124 4.34 28.02 -10.70
CA GLU A 124 3.42 28.85 -11.48
C GLU A 124 2.29 28.04 -12.10
N HIS A 125 2.57 26.80 -12.59
CA HIS A 125 1.55 25.90 -13.09
C HIS A 125 0.54 25.51 -11.99
N VAL A 126 1.03 25.13 -10.80
CA VAL A 126 0.17 24.83 -9.65
C VAL A 126 -0.73 26.01 -9.27
N VAL A 127 -0.19 27.24 -9.29
CA VAL A 127 -1.00 28.45 -9.06
C VAL A 127 -2.11 28.62 -10.11
N LYS A 128 -1.83 28.29 -11.38
CA LYS A 128 -2.86 28.32 -12.44
C LYS A 128 -3.93 27.25 -12.20
N LEU A 129 -3.53 26.04 -11.76
CA LEU A 129 -4.47 24.96 -11.41
C LEU A 129 -5.44 25.35 -10.29
N THR A 130 -5.03 26.15 -9.29
CA THR A 130 -5.94 26.60 -8.24
C THR A 130 -7.09 27.48 -8.73
N ARG A 131 -6.98 28.01 -9.94
CA ARG A 131 -8.02 28.83 -10.59
C ARG A 131 -8.90 28.04 -11.55
N LEU A 132 -8.56 26.77 -11.79
CA LEU A 132 -9.31 25.90 -12.67
C LEU A 132 -10.54 25.37 -11.93
N TYR A 133 -11.71 25.55 -12.52
CA TYR A 133 -12.95 25.06 -11.98
C TYR A 133 -13.88 24.60 -13.11
N GLY A 134 -14.80 23.72 -12.77
CA GLY A 134 -15.79 23.20 -13.71
C GLY A 134 -15.69 21.68 -13.88
N GLN A 135 -16.43 21.19 -14.85
CA GLN A 135 -16.48 19.76 -15.15
C GLN A 135 -15.35 19.37 -16.08
N VAL A 136 -14.62 18.32 -15.73
CA VAL A 136 -13.69 17.65 -16.61
C VAL A 136 -14.45 16.98 -17.73
N LYS A 137 -13.95 17.11 -18.98
CA LYS A 137 -14.59 16.59 -20.18
C LYS A 137 -13.80 15.42 -20.75
N ILE A 138 -14.54 14.48 -21.30
CA ILE A 138 -14.02 13.35 -22.05
C ILE A 138 -14.89 13.26 -23.29
N ASP A 139 -14.31 13.22 -24.47
CA ASP A 139 -15.07 13.09 -25.72
C ASP A 139 -15.81 11.73 -25.78
N SER A 140 -16.87 11.66 -26.58
CA SER A 140 -17.74 10.48 -26.68
C SER A 140 -17.00 9.22 -27.14
N ASP A 141 -16.05 9.37 -28.07
CA ASP A 141 -15.30 8.24 -28.63
C ASP A 141 -14.33 7.67 -27.58
N THR A 142 -13.64 8.55 -26.86
CA THR A 142 -12.79 8.15 -25.73
C THR A 142 -13.62 7.49 -24.62
N TRP A 143 -14.81 8.04 -24.33
CA TRP A 143 -15.70 7.46 -23.31
C TRP A 143 -16.21 6.06 -23.70
N ASN A 144 -16.61 5.87 -24.95
CA ASN A 144 -17.03 4.56 -25.47
C ASN A 144 -15.89 3.54 -25.41
N TRP A 145 -14.70 3.96 -25.84
CA TRP A 145 -13.51 3.12 -25.76
C TRP A 145 -13.14 2.74 -24.32
N LEU A 146 -13.27 3.65 -23.33
CA LEU A 146 -13.04 3.34 -21.93
C LEU A 146 -14.04 2.32 -21.39
N ARG A 147 -15.30 2.38 -21.84
CA ARG A 147 -16.34 1.39 -21.47
C ARG A 147 -15.99 0.01 -22.04
N GLU A 148 -15.68 -0.08 -23.32
CA GLU A 148 -15.28 -1.33 -23.97
C GLU A 148 -14.04 -1.93 -23.32
N TRP A 149 -13.05 -1.08 -23.01
CA TRP A 149 -11.87 -1.52 -22.26
C TRP A 149 -12.23 -2.09 -20.89
N TRP A 150 -13.14 -1.45 -20.15
CA TRP A 150 -13.53 -1.92 -18.82
C TRP A 150 -14.27 -3.25 -18.90
N GLU A 151 -15.21 -3.39 -19.81
CA GLU A 151 -15.95 -4.64 -20.05
C GLU A 151 -14.99 -5.79 -20.40
N ASP A 152 -14.05 -5.59 -21.31
CA ASP A 152 -13.01 -6.58 -21.64
C ASP A 152 -12.12 -6.90 -20.42
N TYR A 153 -11.75 -5.90 -19.64
CA TYR A 153 -10.91 -6.07 -18.47
C TYR A 153 -11.58 -6.90 -17.36
N GLU A 154 -12.88 -6.71 -17.12
CA GLU A 154 -13.63 -7.50 -16.14
C GLU A 154 -13.81 -8.95 -16.59
N MET A 155 -14.04 -9.18 -17.87
CA MET A 155 -14.22 -10.51 -18.43
C MET A 155 -12.91 -11.33 -18.53
N HIS A 156 -11.75 -10.68 -18.44
CA HIS A 156 -10.45 -11.31 -18.59
C HIS A 156 -9.52 -11.09 -17.40
N PRO A 157 -9.82 -11.69 -16.22
CA PRO A 157 -8.99 -11.56 -15.03
C PRO A 157 -7.53 -12.02 -15.23
N GLU A 158 -7.29 -12.90 -16.20
CA GLU A 158 -5.96 -13.39 -16.56
C GLU A 158 -5.04 -12.29 -17.15
N LYS A 159 -5.61 -11.20 -17.65
CA LYS A 159 -4.86 -10.02 -18.16
C LYS A 159 -4.33 -9.11 -17.06
N ARG A 160 -4.71 -9.35 -15.80
CA ARG A 160 -4.25 -8.54 -14.65
C ARG A 160 -2.75 -8.71 -14.43
N ALA A 161 -2.08 -7.63 -14.05
CA ALA A 161 -0.62 -7.60 -13.88
C ALA A 161 -0.14 -8.48 -12.70
N SER A 162 -0.97 -8.71 -11.71
CA SER A 162 -0.72 -9.62 -10.60
C SER A 162 -1.94 -10.51 -10.32
N LYS A 163 -1.69 -11.77 -9.99
CA LYS A 163 -2.72 -12.75 -9.60
C LYS A 163 -2.90 -12.86 -8.08
N SER A 164 -2.33 -11.94 -7.32
CA SER A 164 -2.45 -11.96 -5.86
C SER A 164 -3.89 -11.69 -5.43
N ALA A 165 -4.46 -12.57 -4.62
CA ALA A 165 -5.80 -12.40 -4.05
C ALA A 165 -5.93 -11.11 -3.22
N LYS A 166 -4.83 -10.59 -2.67
CA LYS A 166 -4.80 -9.33 -1.92
C LYS A 166 -5.12 -8.10 -2.78
N LEU A 167 -5.00 -8.21 -4.11
CA LEU A 167 -5.30 -7.14 -5.05
C LEU A 167 -6.70 -7.25 -5.70
N GLU A 168 -7.49 -8.26 -5.39
CA GLU A 168 -8.82 -8.43 -5.99
C GLU A 168 -9.73 -7.22 -5.75
N ALA A 169 -9.79 -6.73 -4.51
CA ALA A 169 -10.58 -5.55 -4.17
C ALA A 169 -10.08 -4.26 -4.86
N TYR A 170 -8.77 -4.16 -5.11
CA TYR A 170 -8.17 -3.07 -5.89
C TYR A 170 -8.60 -3.17 -7.37
N TYR A 171 -8.52 -4.35 -7.96
CA TYR A 171 -8.89 -4.56 -9.36
C TYR A 171 -10.38 -4.31 -9.63
N ALA A 172 -11.26 -4.60 -8.67
CA ALA A 172 -12.67 -4.25 -8.77
C ALA A 172 -12.94 -2.72 -8.86
N ARG A 173 -11.93 -1.88 -8.62
CA ARG A 173 -12.00 -0.42 -8.73
C ARG A 173 -11.01 0.16 -9.76
N LYS A 174 -10.44 -0.68 -10.60
CA LYS A 174 -9.40 -0.31 -11.57
C LYS A 174 -9.82 0.86 -12.45
N GLN A 175 -11.08 0.91 -12.90
CA GLN A 175 -11.59 2.01 -13.71
C GLN A 175 -11.50 3.36 -12.97
N LEU A 176 -11.81 3.40 -11.68
CA LEU A 176 -11.70 4.62 -10.88
C LEU A 176 -10.24 5.05 -10.68
N HIS A 177 -9.33 4.09 -10.51
CA HIS A 177 -7.90 4.39 -10.42
C HIS A 177 -7.36 4.96 -11.73
N VAL A 178 -7.74 4.38 -12.87
CA VAL A 178 -7.37 4.90 -14.20
C VAL A 178 -7.87 6.33 -14.38
N MET A 179 -9.13 6.60 -14.03
CA MET A 179 -9.70 7.96 -14.13
C MET A 179 -8.94 8.96 -13.25
N LYS A 180 -8.69 8.62 -11.98
CA LYS A 180 -7.98 9.52 -11.05
C LYS A 180 -6.52 9.75 -11.45
N VAL A 181 -5.82 8.71 -11.89
CA VAL A 181 -4.43 8.83 -12.36
C VAL A 181 -4.36 9.62 -13.67
N ALA A 182 -5.27 9.38 -14.61
CA ALA A 182 -5.36 10.16 -15.86
C ALA A 182 -5.60 11.65 -15.57
N MET A 183 -6.51 11.99 -14.65
CA MET A 183 -6.71 13.38 -14.21
C MET A 183 -5.44 13.99 -13.64
N ALA A 184 -4.75 13.29 -12.73
CA ALA A 184 -3.51 13.76 -12.13
C ALA A 184 -2.42 14.00 -13.18
N MET A 185 -2.23 13.06 -14.11
CA MET A 185 -1.27 13.20 -15.20
C MET A 185 -1.62 14.36 -16.15
N HIS A 186 -2.89 14.46 -16.54
CA HIS A 186 -3.35 15.48 -17.45
C HIS A 186 -3.14 16.89 -16.90
N PHE A 187 -3.63 17.14 -15.69
CA PHE A 187 -3.51 18.45 -15.04
C PHE A 187 -2.11 18.75 -14.52
N GLY A 188 -1.24 17.76 -14.41
CA GLY A 188 0.19 17.98 -14.23
C GLY A 188 0.88 18.61 -15.44
N GLU A 189 0.30 18.50 -16.64
CA GLU A 189 0.88 18.94 -17.92
C GLU A 189 0.03 19.99 -18.66
N SER A 190 -1.27 20.09 -18.36
CA SER A 190 -2.23 20.90 -19.12
C SER A 190 -3.25 21.58 -18.19
N LEU A 191 -3.85 22.66 -18.71
CA LEU A 191 -5.00 23.34 -18.07
C LEU A 191 -6.30 23.12 -18.87
N ASP A 192 -6.24 22.35 -19.95
CA ASP A 192 -7.43 22.01 -20.73
C ASP A 192 -8.36 21.10 -19.91
N PRO A 193 -9.63 21.41 -19.76
CA PRO A 193 -10.58 20.54 -19.08
C PRO A 193 -10.86 19.24 -19.83
N ASN A 194 -10.46 19.11 -21.10
CA ASN A 194 -10.68 17.92 -21.91
C ASN A 194 -9.50 16.95 -21.86
N ILE A 195 -9.72 15.75 -21.30
CA ILE A 195 -8.69 14.72 -21.18
C ILE A 195 -8.68 13.84 -22.43
N PRO A 196 -7.61 13.82 -23.21
CA PRO A 196 -7.50 13.02 -24.43
C PRO A 196 -7.28 11.54 -24.10
N ARG A 197 -7.68 10.65 -25.02
CA ARG A 197 -7.50 9.20 -24.94
C ARG A 197 -6.06 8.78 -24.62
N SER A 198 -5.07 9.47 -25.18
CA SER A 198 -3.64 9.19 -24.94
C SER A 198 -3.25 9.27 -23.46
N THR A 199 -3.87 10.17 -22.70
CA THR A 199 -3.61 10.27 -21.25
C THR A 199 -4.16 9.05 -20.50
N PHE A 200 -5.31 8.52 -20.87
CA PHE A 200 -5.85 7.29 -20.29
C PHE A 200 -4.97 6.07 -20.59
N VAL A 201 -4.45 5.96 -21.81
CA VAL A 201 -3.49 4.92 -22.18
C VAL A 201 -2.25 4.99 -21.29
N ARG A 202 -1.65 6.17 -21.13
CA ARG A 202 -0.50 6.37 -20.23
C ARG A 202 -0.81 6.02 -18.77
N ALA A 203 -1.98 6.37 -18.31
CA ALA A 203 -2.42 6.03 -16.93
C ALA A 203 -2.57 4.51 -16.75
N MET A 204 -3.12 3.81 -17.73
CA MET A 204 -3.24 2.34 -17.70
C MET A 204 -1.86 1.66 -17.71
N GLU A 205 -0.94 2.12 -18.56
CA GLU A 205 0.43 1.61 -18.61
C GLU A 205 1.19 1.83 -17.30
N PHE A 206 1.08 3.03 -16.73
CA PHE A 206 1.66 3.35 -15.44
C PHE A 206 1.15 2.41 -14.35
N LEU A 207 -0.18 2.29 -14.22
CA LEU A 207 -0.80 1.42 -13.22
C LEU A 207 -0.40 -0.05 -13.42
N ALA A 208 -0.44 -0.55 -14.66
CA ALA A 208 -0.06 -1.93 -14.96
C ALA A 208 1.41 -2.22 -14.62
N ASN A 209 2.29 -1.24 -14.76
CA ASN A 209 3.69 -1.39 -14.38
C ASN A 209 3.88 -1.49 -12.88
N GLU A 210 3.25 -0.61 -12.11
CA GLU A 210 3.36 -0.60 -10.65
C GLU A 210 2.65 -1.81 -10.01
N GLU A 211 1.56 -2.28 -10.57
CA GLU A 211 0.80 -3.44 -10.10
C GLU A 211 1.61 -4.74 -10.08
N LYS A 212 2.65 -4.85 -10.91
CA LYS A 212 3.54 -6.02 -10.91
C LYS A 212 4.19 -6.26 -9.56
N THR A 213 4.50 -5.21 -8.83
CA THR A 213 5.17 -5.26 -7.53
C THR A 213 4.28 -4.80 -6.36
N MET A 214 3.10 -4.24 -6.64
CA MET A 214 2.18 -3.73 -5.63
C MET A 214 1.80 -4.78 -4.58
N HIS A 215 1.63 -6.03 -4.98
CA HIS A 215 1.32 -7.12 -4.07
C HIS A 215 2.40 -7.31 -2.99
N LEU A 216 3.67 -6.96 -3.27
CA LEU A 216 4.77 -7.06 -2.31
C LEU A 216 4.60 -6.07 -1.15
N ALA A 217 3.95 -4.93 -1.36
CA ALA A 217 3.61 -4.01 -0.29
C ALA A 217 2.53 -4.55 0.65
N LEU A 218 1.70 -5.48 0.17
CA LEU A 218 0.61 -6.11 0.91
C LEU A 218 0.91 -7.57 1.31
N THR A 219 1.83 -8.24 0.63
CA THR A 219 2.40 -9.53 1.02
C THR A 219 3.55 -9.34 1.99
N LEU A 220 3.39 -8.44 2.88
CA LEU A 220 4.15 -8.56 4.07
C LEU A 220 3.78 -9.95 4.59
N ASP A 221 4.67 -10.90 4.38
CA ASP A 221 4.61 -12.12 5.15
C ASP A 221 4.40 -11.63 6.56
N ALA A 222 3.22 -11.92 7.14
CA ALA A 222 3.08 -11.85 8.55
C ALA A 222 4.40 -12.46 9.01
N LYS A 223 5.26 -11.70 9.68
CA LYS A 223 6.40 -12.29 10.32
C LYS A 223 5.75 -13.41 11.08
N ASN A 224 5.76 -14.60 10.46
CA ASN A 224 5.52 -15.77 11.26
C ASN A 224 6.71 -15.67 12.21
N PRO A 225 6.49 -15.27 13.48
CA PRO A 225 7.60 -15.14 14.45
C PRO A 225 8.40 -16.42 14.40
N LEU A 226 7.70 -17.51 14.07
CA LEU A 226 8.22 -18.83 13.84
C LEU A 226 9.12 -18.91 12.59
N ALA A 227 8.82 -18.18 11.51
CA ALA A 227 9.67 -18.23 10.29
C ALA A 227 11.02 -17.51 10.47
N ASP A 228 11.06 -16.40 11.20
CA ASP A 228 12.32 -15.74 11.54
C ASP A 228 13.13 -16.61 12.52
N THR A 229 12.47 -17.16 13.53
CA THR A 229 13.09 -18.09 14.47
C THR A 229 13.53 -19.38 13.78
N SER A 230 12.77 -19.91 12.82
CA SER A 230 13.16 -21.07 12.01
C SER A 230 14.46 -20.80 11.24
N ARG A 231 14.61 -19.63 10.63
CA ARG A 231 15.86 -19.23 9.94
C ARG A 231 17.03 -19.11 10.90
N LYS A 232 16.85 -18.51 12.06
CA LYS A 232 17.87 -18.41 13.11
C LYS A 232 18.24 -19.77 13.65
N LEU A 233 17.29 -20.66 13.84
CA LEU A 233 17.52 -22.03 14.30
C LEU A 233 18.30 -22.85 13.27
N LEU A 234 17.99 -22.75 11.99
CA LEU A 234 18.76 -23.37 10.92
C LEU A 234 20.20 -22.82 10.87
N ALA A 235 20.39 -21.50 10.95
CA ALA A 235 21.69 -20.88 11.01
C ALA A 235 22.50 -21.34 12.25
N TYR A 236 21.84 -21.44 13.40
CA TYR A 236 22.47 -21.96 14.63
C TYR A 236 22.89 -23.43 14.46
N LEU A 237 22.00 -24.31 14.00
CA LEU A 237 22.30 -25.72 13.75
C LEU A 237 23.42 -25.92 12.71
N SER A 238 23.52 -25.02 11.71
CA SER A 238 24.63 -25.09 10.73
C SER A 238 25.97 -24.79 11.33
N GLN A 239 26.04 -24.00 12.38
CA GLN A 239 27.28 -23.62 13.08
C GLN A 239 27.58 -24.53 14.27
N ALA A 240 26.56 -24.80 15.09
CA ALA A 240 26.68 -25.55 16.34
C ALA A 240 26.58 -27.07 16.14
N GLY A 241 26.23 -27.53 14.92
CA GLY A 241 26.05 -28.93 14.60
C GLY A 241 24.78 -29.52 15.23
N LYS A 242 24.88 -30.75 15.68
CA LYS A 242 23.79 -31.52 16.29
C LYS A 242 23.47 -31.02 17.69
N LYS A 243 22.19 -30.75 18.00
CA LYS A 243 21.71 -30.28 19.30
C LYS A 243 20.44 -31.01 19.72
N ASN A 244 20.27 -31.20 21.03
CA ASN A 244 19.05 -31.76 21.58
C ASN A 244 17.98 -30.68 21.80
N PHE A 245 16.74 -31.10 22.10
CA PHE A 245 15.62 -30.19 22.29
C PHE A 245 15.83 -29.20 23.45
N VAL A 246 16.45 -29.65 24.53
CA VAL A 246 16.68 -28.78 25.71
C VAL A 246 17.69 -27.70 25.40
N ASP A 247 18.79 -28.05 24.69
CA ASP A 247 19.80 -27.07 24.26
C ASP A 247 19.18 -26.00 23.34
N LEU A 248 18.33 -26.42 22.41
CA LEU A 248 17.63 -25.50 21.52
C LEU A 248 16.63 -24.62 22.27
N LEU A 249 15.90 -25.18 23.25
CA LEU A 249 14.96 -24.41 24.06
C LEU A 249 15.69 -23.36 24.90
N VAL A 250 16.83 -23.70 25.50
CA VAL A 250 17.65 -22.75 26.27
C VAL A 250 18.17 -21.61 25.38
N GLU A 251 18.68 -21.93 24.20
CA GLU A 251 19.21 -20.94 23.26
C GLU A 251 18.13 -19.96 22.76
N PHE A 252 16.93 -20.46 22.52
CA PHE A 252 15.84 -19.68 21.93
C PHE A 252 14.75 -19.25 22.93
N ILE A 253 14.96 -19.43 24.25
CA ILE A 253 13.96 -19.17 25.29
C ILE A 253 13.42 -17.72 25.30
N GLY A 254 14.21 -16.77 24.86
CA GLY A 254 13.82 -15.37 24.73
C GLY A 254 13.03 -15.03 23.44
N SER A 255 12.96 -15.98 22.50
CA SER A 255 12.38 -15.76 21.18
C SER A 255 11.12 -16.58 20.93
N VAL A 256 10.98 -17.75 21.56
CA VAL A 256 9.85 -18.67 21.34
C VAL A 256 9.45 -19.39 22.62
N ARG A 257 8.18 -19.81 22.68
CA ARG A 257 7.66 -20.71 23.71
C ARG A 257 8.02 -22.16 23.33
N LYS A 258 7.93 -23.06 24.33
CA LYS A 258 8.19 -24.48 24.11
C LYS A 258 7.36 -25.08 22.96
N SER A 259 6.05 -24.81 22.95
CA SER A 259 5.13 -25.31 21.90
C SER A 259 5.45 -24.76 20.52
N GLU A 260 5.91 -23.52 20.43
CA GLU A 260 6.28 -22.88 19.16
C GLU A 260 7.60 -23.49 18.63
N LEU A 261 8.55 -23.81 19.51
CA LEU A 261 9.77 -24.50 19.11
C LEU A 261 9.49 -25.93 18.62
N GLU A 262 8.58 -26.65 19.27
CA GLU A 262 8.11 -27.97 18.82
C GLU A 262 7.50 -27.89 17.41
N GLU A 263 6.62 -26.91 17.15
CA GLU A 263 6.00 -26.69 15.83
C GLU A 263 7.03 -26.34 14.74
N ILE A 264 8.03 -25.49 15.08
CA ILE A 264 9.14 -25.17 14.16
C ILE A 264 9.94 -26.44 13.79
N LEU A 265 10.32 -27.22 14.79
CA LEU A 265 11.12 -28.43 14.56
C LEU A 265 10.36 -29.47 13.73
N GLU A 266 9.06 -29.66 14.00
CA GLU A 266 8.18 -30.53 13.23
C GLU A 266 8.07 -30.07 11.78
N THR A 267 7.87 -28.76 11.56
CA THR A 267 7.79 -28.17 10.23
C THR A 267 9.10 -28.33 9.46
N LEU A 268 10.25 -28.05 10.09
CA LEU A 268 11.57 -28.17 9.46
C LEU A 268 11.91 -29.65 9.15
N GLN A 269 11.49 -30.57 9.99
CA GLN A 269 11.65 -32.00 9.76
C GLN A 269 10.76 -32.48 8.62
N THR A 270 9.48 -32.09 8.59
CA THR A 270 8.52 -32.43 7.53
C THR A 270 8.97 -31.87 6.18
N THR A 271 9.53 -30.65 6.14
CA THR A 271 10.09 -30.04 4.93
C THR A 271 11.48 -30.57 4.56
N GLY A 272 12.04 -31.47 5.36
CA GLY A 272 13.32 -32.12 5.08
C GLY A 272 14.55 -31.21 5.23
N GLN A 273 14.44 -30.11 5.96
CA GLN A 273 15.56 -29.19 6.22
C GLN A 273 16.42 -29.66 7.39
N ILE A 274 15.84 -30.38 8.34
CA ILE A 274 16.54 -31.00 9.46
C ILE A 274 16.20 -32.50 9.54
N VAL A 275 17.06 -33.23 10.22
CA VAL A 275 16.85 -34.64 10.56
C VAL A 275 16.89 -34.78 12.07
N ALA A 276 15.88 -35.48 12.60
CA ALA A 276 15.86 -35.89 14.00
C ALA A 276 16.43 -37.33 14.13
N THR A 277 17.36 -37.52 15.04
CA THR A 277 17.94 -38.82 15.36
C THR A 277 17.82 -39.08 16.85
N GLN A 278 17.38 -40.29 17.20
CA GLN A 278 17.32 -40.72 18.60
C GLN A 278 18.62 -41.35 18.99
N GLU A 279 19.24 -40.84 20.02
CA GLU A 279 20.51 -41.37 20.55
C GLU A 279 20.45 -41.44 22.07
N ARG A 280 21.30 -42.23 22.69
CA ARG A 280 21.39 -42.30 24.16
C ARG A 280 22.33 -41.21 24.66
N ASP A 281 21.89 -40.49 25.67
CA ASP A 281 22.73 -39.51 26.36
C ASP A 281 23.88 -40.22 27.04
N GLU A 282 25.09 -39.74 26.89
CA GLU A 282 26.31 -40.39 27.43
C GLU A 282 26.36 -40.36 28.98
N HIS A 283 25.62 -39.45 29.65
CA HIS A 283 25.67 -39.28 31.06
C HIS A 283 24.46 -39.92 31.79
N THR A 284 23.25 -39.85 31.17
CA THR A 284 22.02 -40.38 31.79
C THR A 284 21.58 -41.73 31.25
N ASN A 285 22.12 -42.15 30.10
CA ASN A 285 21.72 -43.33 29.33
C ASN A 285 20.26 -43.32 28.86
N ASP A 286 19.58 -42.16 28.93
CA ASP A 286 18.22 -41.93 28.43
C ASP A 286 18.22 -41.74 26.94
N ALA A 287 17.10 -42.09 26.27
CA ALA A 287 16.90 -41.85 24.86
C ALA A 287 16.55 -40.37 24.63
N VAL A 288 17.41 -39.63 23.96
CA VAL A 288 17.23 -38.20 23.67
C VAL A 288 17.19 -37.96 22.15
N MET A 289 16.27 -37.07 21.74
CA MET A 289 16.17 -36.64 20.33
C MET A 289 17.16 -35.53 20.03
N PHE A 290 17.96 -35.71 19.01
CA PHE A 290 18.87 -34.71 18.47
C PHE A 290 18.48 -34.27 17.09
N TYR A 291 18.63 -32.98 16.81
CA TYR A 291 18.33 -32.33 15.56
C TYR A 291 19.61 -31.83 14.89
N LYS A 292 19.72 -32.05 13.58
CA LYS A 292 20.83 -31.55 12.75
C LYS A 292 20.33 -31.16 11.37
N ILE A 293 21.03 -30.31 10.67
CA ILE A 293 20.74 -30.01 9.26
C ILE A 293 20.97 -31.29 8.42
N LYS A 294 20.12 -31.44 7.42
CA LYS A 294 20.17 -32.58 6.50
C LYS A 294 21.35 -32.44 5.53
#